data_996d331fe2984a1ae038ff4d4a9567cb
#
_entry.id   996d331fe2984a1ae038ff4d4a9567cb
#
_cell.length_a   1.000
_cell.length_b   1.000
_cell.length_c   1.000
_cell.angle_alpha   90.00
_cell.angle_beta   90.00
_cell.angle_gamma   90.00
#
_symmetry.space_group_name_H-M   'P 1'
#
loop_
_entity.id
_entity.type
_entity.pdbx_description
1 polymer ?
#
loop_
_entity_poly.entity_id
_entity_poly.type
_entity_poly.pdbx_seq_one_letter_code
_entity_poly.pdbx_strand_id
1 'polypeptide(L)'
;RQGPNLPVAFETMSTVFSKIIAGDIPGRIVYQDDTVAAFLTIEPVAYGHTLIVPVEEIDRWTDIPAELWAHMNDVAQQIGRVIVDEFDAERAGYLIAGFEVPHAHIHVFPANDMSGYTLSTAMRNDETDPAKMDAAAETIRRGLTQQEATA
;
A
#
# COMPACT_ATOMS: atom_id res chain seq x y z
N ARG A 1 -2.60 -18.16 28.18
CA ARG A 1 -3.33 -17.30 27.99
C ARG A 1 -4.49 -17.36 28.74
N GLN A 2 -5.17 -16.70 28.80
CA GLN A 2 -5.99 -16.63 29.54
C GLN A 2 -6.93 -15.98 29.52
N GLY A 3 -7.38 -15.88 29.25
CA GLY A 3 -8.29 -15.16 29.66
C GLY A 3 -9.37 -14.77 28.90
N PRO A 4 -10.45 -14.47 29.46
CA PRO A 4 -11.57 -13.93 28.72
C PRO A 4 -11.24 -12.58 28.09
N ASN A 5 -10.17 -11.95 28.52
CA ASN A 5 -9.81 -10.66 27.96
C ASN A 5 -9.14 -10.75 26.59
N LEU A 6 -8.67 -11.93 26.22
CA LEU A 6 -7.93 -12.05 24.98
C LEU A 6 -8.72 -11.72 23.74
N PRO A 7 -9.99 -12.14 23.57
CA PRO A 7 -10.73 -11.74 22.40
C PRO A 7 -10.87 -10.22 22.26
N VAL A 8 -11.11 -9.54 23.36
CA VAL A 8 -11.21 -8.09 23.35
C VAL A 8 -9.86 -7.47 22.97
N ALA A 9 -8.78 -8.02 23.53
CA ALA A 9 -7.43 -7.52 23.22
C ALA A 9 -7.11 -7.70 21.74
N PHE A 10 -7.49 -8.84 21.15
CA PHE A 10 -7.26 -9.05 19.72
C PHE A 10 -8.01 -8.04 18.88
N GLU A 11 -9.25 -7.75 19.23
CA GLU A 11 -10.03 -6.76 18.49
C GLU A 11 -9.37 -5.39 18.53
N THR A 12 -8.84 -4.99 19.70
CA THR A 12 -8.20 -3.69 19.83
C THR A 12 -6.82 -3.68 19.19
N MET A 13 -6.29 -4.84 18.78
CA MET A 13 -4.99 -4.93 18.17
C MET A 13 -5.03 -5.06 16.65
N SER A 14 -6.19 -4.83 16.05
CA SER A 14 -6.29 -4.75 14.59
C SER A 14 -5.37 -3.66 14.08
N THR A 15 -4.67 -3.94 13.00
CA THR A 15 -3.71 -3.00 12.45
C THR A 15 -4.44 -1.79 11.84
N VAL A 16 -3.70 -0.69 11.69
CA VAL A 16 -4.23 0.48 11.02
C VAL A 16 -4.63 0.14 9.58
N PHE A 17 -3.92 -0.78 8.95
CA PHE A 17 -4.26 -1.19 7.58
C PHE A 17 -5.60 -1.92 7.52
N SER A 18 -5.85 -2.81 8.47
CA SER A 18 -7.16 -3.48 8.57
C SER A 18 -8.28 -2.48 8.76
N LYS A 19 -8.04 -1.43 9.55
CA LYS A 19 -9.05 -0.39 9.79
C LYS A 19 -9.32 0.42 8.54
N ILE A 20 -8.30 0.69 7.73
CA ILE A 20 -8.47 1.38 6.46
C ILE A 20 -9.30 0.51 5.51
N ILE A 21 -8.98 -0.77 5.42
CA ILE A 21 -9.69 -1.70 4.55
C ILE A 21 -11.17 -1.81 4.94
N ALA A 22 -11.43 -1.83 6.23
CA ALA A 22 -12.81 -1.92 6.75
C ALA A 22 -13.59 -0.62 6.64
N GLY A 23 -12.92 0.50 6.36
CA GLY A 23 -13.57 1.80 6.29
C GLY A 23 -13.70 2.51 7.63
N ASP A 24 -13.09 1.97 8.69
CA ASP A 24 -13.14 2.55 10.03
C ASP A 24 -12.25 3.80 10.14
N ILE A 25 -11.21 3.87 9.33
CA ILE A 25 -10.30 5.00 9.23
C ILE A 25 -10.25 5.43 7.78
N PRO A 26 -10.21 6.74 7.49
CA PRO A 26 -10.11 7.20 6.11
C PRO A 26 -8.79 6.75 5.48
N GLY A 27 -8.85 6.41 4.20
CA GLY A 27 -7.69 6.04 3.43
C GLY A 27 -7.98 6.18 1.94
N ARG A 28 -6.94 6.40 1.16
CA ARG A 28 -7.08 6.54 -0.30
C ARG A 28 -6.85 5.20 -0.96
N ILE A 29 -7.90 4.37 -0.97
CA ILE A 29 -7.85 3.03 -1.55
C ILE A 29 -7.87 3.15 -3.06
N VAL A 30 -6.89 2.53 -3.73
CA VAL A 30 -6.77 2.55 -5.19
C VAL A 30 -7.11 1.20 -5.81
N TYR A 31 -7.11 0.13 -5.01
CA TYR A 31 -7.46 -1.21 -5.45
C TYR A 31 -7.94 -2.02 -4.25
N GLN A 32 -8.94 -2.84 -4.45
CA GLN A 32 -9.36 -3.79 -3.40
C GLN A 32 -10.13 -4.94 -4.02
N ASP A 33 -9.78 -6.15 -3.60
CA ASP A 33 -10.59 -7.34 -3.88
C ASP A 33 -10.71 -8.14 -2.58
N ASP A 34 -11.10 -9.42 -2.67
CA ASP A 34 -11.38 -10.22 -1.47
C ASP A 34 -10.12 -10.48 -0.64
N THR A 35 -8.94 -10.47 -1.24
CA THR A 35 -7.71 -10.89 -0.55
C THR A 35 -6.62 -9.86 -0.51
N VAL A 36 -6.67 -8.83 -1.36
CA VAL A 36 -5.61 -7.82 -1.49
C VAL A 36 -6.22 -6.43 -1.53
N ALA A 37 -5.57 -5.49 -0.87
CA ALA A 37 -5.93 -4.08 -0.97
C ALA A 37 -4.68 -3.26 -1.24
N ALA A 38 -4.87 -2.10 -1.86
CA ALA A 38 -3.79 -1.14 -2.08
C ALA A 38 -4.31 0.26 -1.81
N PHE A 39 -3.50 1.06 -1.11
CA PHE A 39 -3.87 2.44 -0.77
C PHE A 39 -2.61 3.27 -0.65
N LEU A 40 -2.76 4.58 -0.77
CA LEU A 40 -1.62 5.47 -0.64
C LEU A 40 -1.17 5.54 0.82
N THR A 41 0.14 5.56 1.03
CA THR A 41 0.68 5.83 2.36
C THR A 41 0.47 7.32 2.70
N ILE A 42 0.26 7.61 3.99
CA ILE A 42 0.15 8.99 4.45
C ILE A 42 1.52 9.64 4.65
N GLU A 43 2.59 8.87 4.50
CA GLU A 43 3.96 9.37 4.61
C GLU A 43 4.75 8.98 3.36
N PRO A 44 4.44 9.58 2.22
CA PRO A 44 5.02 9.14 0.95
C PRO A 44 6.44 9.65 0.75
N VAL A 45 7.27 8.83 0.11
CA VAL A 45 8.57 9.30 -0.39
C VAL A 45 8.38 10.20 -1.61
N ALA A 46 7.28 10.01 -2.33
CA ALA A 46 6.86 10.83 -3.45
C ALA A 46 5.37 10.61 -3.65
N TYR A 47 4.68 11.56 -4.27
CA TYR A 47 3.25 11.37 -4.56
C TYR A 47 3.07 10.18 -5.50
N GLY A 48 2.15 9.30 -5.14
CA GLY A 48 1.95 8.04 -5.82
C GLY A 48 2.48 6.84 -5.06
N HIS A 49 3.20 7.05 -3.96
CA HIS A 49 3.71 5.98 -3.11
C HIS A 49 2.53 5.18 -2.55
N THR A 50 2.45 3.92 -2.94
CA THR A 50 1.32 3.04 -2.65
C THR A 50 1.79 1.85 -1.82
N LEU A 51 0.93 1.39 -0.91
CA LEU A 51 1.14 0.18 -0.12
C LEU A 51 0.20 -0.89 -0.63
N ILE A 52 0.72 -2.09 -0.87
CA ILE A 52 -0.08 -3.25 -1.24
C ILE A 52 -0.06 -4.21 -0.07
N VAL A 53 -1.24 -4.58 0.44
CA VAL A 53 -1.36 -5.37 1.65
C VAL A 53 -2.31 -6.55 1.44
N PRO A 54 -2.12 -7.66 2.17
CA PRO A 54 -3.15 -8.69 2.22
C PRO A 54 -4.29 -8.21 3.11
N VAL A 55 -5.52 -8.58 2.77
CA VAL A 55 -6.66 -8.26 3.64
C VAL A 55 -6.49 -8.96 4.99
N GLU A 56 -5.99 -10.18 4.97
CA GLU A 56 -5.69 -10.91 6.20
C GLU A 56 -4.44 -10.32 6.86
N GLU A 57 -4.45 -10.21 8.19
CA GLU A 57 -3.33 -9.66 8.94
C GLU A 57 -2.21 -10.68 9.07
N ILE A 58 -1.29 -10.66 8.12
CA ILE A 58 -0.10 -11.50 8.14
C ILE A 58 1.08 -10.55 8.34
N ASP A 59 1.82 -10.73 9.44
CA ASP A 59 2.85 -9.78 9.84
C ASP A 59 4.06 -9.78 8.91
N ARG A 60 4.55 -10.97 8.57
CA ARG A 60 5.79 -11.08 7.78
C ARG A 60 5.50 -11.61 6.40
N TRP A 61 6.07 -10.96 5.39
CA TRP A 61 5.83 -11.37 4.01
C TRP A 61 6.29 -12.81 3.76
N THR A 62 7.27 -13.30 4.53
CA THR A 62 7.77 -14.65 4.39
C THR A 62 6.76 -15.71 4.85
N ASP A 63 5.72 -15.31 5.56
CA ASP A 63 4.65 -16.20 6.02
C ASP A 63 3.40 -16.14 5.13
N ILE A 64 3.40 -15.31 4.10
CA ILE A 64 2.26 -15.18 3.19
C ILE A 64 2.20 -16.41 2.29
N PRO A 65 1.03 -17.08 2.17
CA PRO A 65 0.91 -18.23 1.25
C PRO A 65 1.28 -17.84 -0.18
N ALA A 66 1.87 -18.79 -0.91
CA ALA A 66 2.43 -18.52 -2.22
C ALA A 66 1.42 -17.95 -3.21
N GLU A 67 0.19 -18.44 -3.22
CA GLU A 67 -0.84 -17.94 -4.13
C GLU A 67 -1.19 -16.47 -3.82
N LEU A 68 -1.36 -16.16 -2.55
CA LEU A 68 -1.66 -14.79 -2.12
C LEU A 68 -0.50 -13.86 -2.45
N TRP A 69 0.73 -14.34 -2.20
CA TRP A 69 1.93 -13.57 -2.50
C TRP A 69 2.04 -13.27 -3.99
N ALA A 70 1.76 -14.26 -4.84
CA ALA A 70 1.76 -14.05 -6.28
C ALA A 70 0.73 -12.99 -6.70
N HIS A 71 -0.47 -13.04 -6.11
CA HIS A 71 -1.52 -12.08 -6.42
C HIS A 71 -1.16 -10.67 -5.94
N MET A 72 -0.57 -10.55 -4.76
CA MET A 72 -0.09 -9.25 -4.26
C MET A 72 0.95 -8.65 -5.21
N ASN A 73 1.85 -9.47 -5.72
CA ASN A 73 2.88 -9.00 -6.64
C ASN A 73 2.30 -8.65 -8.01
N ASP A 74 1.25 -9.33 -8.44
CA ASP A 74 0.57 -8.96 -9.66
C ASP A 74 -0.07 -7.57 -9.53
N VAL A 75 -0.72 -7.30 -8.42
CA VAL A 75 -1.30 -5.98 -8.14
C VAL A 75 -0.19 -4.92 -8.06
N ALA A 76 0.92 -5.25 -7.37
CA ALA A 76 2.06 -4.34 -7.28
C ALA A 76 2.62 -3.99 -8.65
N GLN A 77 2.72 -4.97 -9.54
CA GLN A 77 3.23 -4.74 -10.89
C GLN A 77 2.30 -3.84 -11.70
N GLN A 78 0.99 -4.05 -11.58
CA GLN A 78 0.02 -3.21 -12.27
C GLN A 78 0.12 -1.76 -11.81
N ILE A 79 0.22 -1.56 -10.50
CA ILE A 79 0.38 -0.21 -9.93
C ILE A 79 1.71 0.40 -10.38
N GLY A 80 2.77 -0.41 -10.38
CA GLY A 80 4.08 0.05 -10.85
C GLY A 80 4.07 0.55 -12.27
N ARG A 81 3.33 -0.12 -13.15
CA ARG A 81 3.19 0.34 -14.54
C ARG A 81 2.51 1.71 -14.62
N VAL A 82 1.45 1.90 -13.85
CA VAL A 82 0.78 3.21 -13.80
C VAL A 82 1.75 4.28 -13.30
N ILE A 83 2.52 3.96 -12.27
CA ILE A 83 3.47 4.91 -11.70
C ILE A 83 4.49 5.35 -12.75
N VAL A 84 5.06 4.43 -13.49
CA VAL A 84 6.03 4.75 -14.54
C VAL A 84 5.37 5.61 -15.63
N ASP A 85 4.16 5.24 -16.03
CA ASP A 85 3.50 5.90 -17.16
C ASP A 85 2.94 7.27 -16.81
N GLU A 86 2.49 7.48 -15.58
CA GLU A 86 1.69 8.64 -15.22
C GLU A 86 2.35 9.61 -14.24
N PHE A 87 3.45 9.24 -13.59
CA PHE A 87 4.07 10.07 -12.56
C PHE A 87 5.44 10.61 -12.96
N ASP A 88 5.77 10.55 -14.25
CA ASP A 88 7.05 11.04 -14.75
C ASP A 88 8.22 10.42 -13.97
N ALA A 89 8.11 9.13 -13.70
CA ALA A 89 9.12 8.38 -12.95
C ALA A 89 9.89 7.48 -13.91
N GLU A 90 11.19 7.43 -13.72
CA GLU A 90 12.01 6.54 -14.52
C GLU A 90 11.72 5.08 -14.21
N ARG A 91 11.47 4.79 -12.94
CA ARG A 91 11.16 3.44 -12.48
C ARG A 91 10.14 3.49 -11.36
N ALA A 92 9.47 2.35 -11.15
CA ALA A 92 8.71 2.13 -9.93
C ALA A 92 9.63 1.40 -8.95
N GLY A 93 9.89 2.02 -7.80
CA GLY A 93 10.62 1.36 -6.74
C GLY A 93 9.74 0.36 -6.02
N TYR A 94 10.35 -0.68 -5.48
CA TYR A 94 9.67 -1.76 -4.79
C TYR A 94 10.51 -2.16 -3.59
N LEU A 95 9.91 -2.13 -2.39
CA LEU A 95 10.62 -2.62 -1.21
C LEU A 95 9.64 -3.10 -0.14
N ILE A 96 10.16 -3.90 0.79
CA ILE A 96 9.44 -4.36 1.96
C ILE A 96 10.33 -4.06 3.16
N ALA A 97 9.82 -3.31 4.13
CA ALA A 97 10.58 -3.02 5.35
C ALA A 97 10.03 -3.81 6.55
N GLY A 98 8.74 -3.64 6.86
CA GLY A 98 8.06 -4.51 7.82
C GLY A 98 8.35 -4.24 9.28
N PHE A 99 8.81 -3.04 9.65
CA PHE A 99 9.18 -2.79 11.04
C PHE A 99 8.17 -1.97 11.84
N GLU A 100 7.28 -1.24 11.18
CA GLU A 100 6.42 -0.30 11.89
C GLU A 100 5.02 -0.81 12.13
N VAL A 101 4.43 -1.50 11.16
CA VAL A 101 3.09 -2.04 11.27
C VAL A 101 3.17 -3.55 11.13
N PRO A 102 2.61 -4.32 12.09
CA PRO A 102 2.67 -5.79 12.01
C PRO A 102 1.66 -6.34 11.01
N HIS A 103 1.73 -5.90 9.79
CA HIS A 103 0.88 -6.24 8.69
C HIS A 103 1.72 -6.06 7.43
N ALA A 104 2.09 -7.14 6.80
CA ALA A 104 3.03 -7.12 5.68
C ALA A 104 2.54 -6.19 4.58
N HIS A 105 3.45 -5.42 4.02
CA HIS A 105 3.07 -4.50 2.95
C HIS A 105 4.24 -4.28 2.01
N ILE A 106 3.90 -4.23 0.72
CA ILE A 106 4.85 -3.90 -0.33
C ILE A 106 4.74 -2.40 -0.58
N HIS A 107 5.87 -1.71 -0.55
CA HIS A 107 5.95 -0.32 -0.96
C HIS A 107 6.24 -0.25 -2.45
N VAL A 108 5.41 0.47 -3.21
CA VAL A 108 5.67 0.77 -4.62
C VAL A 108 5.58 2.28 -4.79
N PHE A 109 6.59 2.89 -5.39
CA PHE A 109 6.71 4.35 -5.39
C PHE A 109 7.47 4.83 -6.62
N PRO A 110 7.22 6.09 -7.05
CA PRO A 110 8.00 6.68 -8.14
C PRO A 110 9.45 6.87 -7.71
N ALA A 111 10.40 6.52 -8.57
CA ALA A 111 11.82 6.69 -8.29
C ALA A 111 12.56 7.09 -9.56
N ASN A 112 13.45 8.07 -9.44
CA ASN A 112 14.27 8.52 -10.56
C ASN A 112 15.75 8.22 -10.34
N ASP A 113 16.14 7.90 -9.11
CA ASP A 113 17.48 7.43 -8.78
C ASP A 113 17.42 6.71 -7.42
N MET A 114 18.58 6.29 -6.94
CA MET A 114 18.66 5.52 -5.69
C MET A 114 18.22 6.31 -4.46
N SER A 115 18.29 7.65 -4.50
CA SER A 115 17.85 8.44 -3.36
C SER A 115 16.36 8.32 -3.10
N GLY A 116 15.58 7.92 -4.10
CA GLY A 116 14.14 7.69 -3.95
C GLY A 116 13.79 6.50 -3.08
N TYR A 117 14.77 5.65 -2.78
CA TYR A 117 14.54 4.45 -1.96
C TYR A 117 14.70 4.69 -0.45
N THR A 118 14.74 5.93 0.00
CA THR A 118 14.99 6.24 1.40
C THR A 118 13.70 6.57 2.13
N LEU A 119 13.16 5.59 2.87
CA LEU A 119 11.91 5.80 3.63
C LEU A 119 12.08 6.83 4.75
N SER A 120 13.30 6.98 5.28
CA SER A 120 13.54 7.92 6.38
C SER A 120 13.37 9.38 5.96
N THR A 121 13.37 9.66 4.66
CA THR A 121 13.13 11.01 4.15
C THR A 121 11.73 11.22 3.61
N ALA A 122 10.83 10.27 3.89
CA ALA A 122 9.44 10.40 3.46
C ALA A 122 8.79 11.63 4.10
N MET A 123 7.87 12.23 3.39
CA MET A 123 7.10 13.35 3.91
C MET A 123 6.26 12.89 5.09
N ARG A 124 6.18 13.70 6.14
CA ARG A 124 5.21 13.44 7.21
C ARG A 124 3.81 13.77 6.69
N ASN A 125 2.79 13.17 7.31
CA ASN A 125 1.41 13.40 6.89
C ASN A 125 1.07 14.89 6.84
N ASP A 126 1.54 15.67 7.80
CA ASP A 126 1.26 17.11 7.87
C ASP A 126 2.06 17.93 6.85
N GLU A 127 3.00 17.31 6.15
CA GLU A 127 3.77 17.95 5.08
C GLU A 127 3.18 17.69 3.70
N THR A 128 2.24 16.75 3.59
CA THR A 128 1.64 16.44 2.29
C THR A 128 0.55 17.44 1.94
N ASP A 129 0.35 17.64 0.65
CA ASP A 129 -0.75 18.43 0.14
C ASP A 129 -1.93 17.46 -0.13
N PRO A 130 -3.04 17.58 0.60
CA PRO A 130 -4.16 16.66 0.41
C PRO A 130 -4.70 16.65 -1.03
N ALA A 131 -4.69 17.78 -1.72
CA ALA A 131 -5.14 17.83 -3.11
C ALA A 131 -4.24 17.01 -4.02
N LYS A 132 -2.93 17.05 -3.79
CA LYS A 132 -1.99 16.24 -4.56
C LYS A 132 -2.11 14.77 -4.23
N MET A 133 -2.39 14.45 -2.97
CA MET A 133 -2.65 13.06 -2.56
C MET A 133 -3.90 12.52 -3.25
N ASP A 134 -4.97 13.31 -3.27
CA ASP A 134 -6.22 12.91 -3.95
C ASP A 134 -6.00 12.72 -5.45
N ALA A 135 -5.26 13.63 -6.07
CA ALA A 135 -4.95 13.54 -7.49
C ALA A 135 -4.12 12.30 -7.81
N ALA A 136 -3.16 11.97 -6.95
CA ALA A 136 -2.34 10.78 -7.13
C ALA A 136 -3.20 9.52 -7.07
N ALA A 137 -4.10 9.44 -6.09
CA ALA A 137 -5.00 8.28 -5.97
C ALA A 137 -5.87 8.13 -7.21
N GLU A 138 -6.43 9.23 -7.70
CA GLU A 138 -7.28 9.20 -8.88
C GLU A 138 -6.51 8.77 -10.11
N THR A 139 -5.28 9.24 -10.26
CA THR A 139 -4.43 8.85 -11.38
C THR A 139 -4.18 7.34 -11.38
N ILE A 140 -3.90 6.78 -10.21
CA ILE A 140 -3.66 5.34 -10.10
C ILE A 140 -4.92 4.55 -10.41
N ARG A 141 -6.07 4.95 -9.85
CA ARG A 141 -7.35 4.27 -10.14
C ARG A 141 -7.65 4.27 -11.63
N ARG A 142 -7.47 5.41 -12.28
CA ARG A 142 -7.72 5.56 -13.70
C ARG A 142 -6.79 4.68 -14.52
N GLY A 143 -5.51 4.66 -14.16
CA GLY A 143 -4.52 3.84 -14.84
C GLY A 143 -4.81 2.36 -14.72
N LEU A 144 -5.24 1.90 -13.54
CA LEU A 144 -5.59 0.50 -13.34
C LEU A 144 -6.82 0.12 -14.17
N THR A 145 -7.80 0.99 -14.26
CA THR A 145 -8.99 0.75 -15.08
C THR A 145 -8.61 0.63 -16.56
N GLN A 146 -7.70 1.49 -17.03
CA GLN A 146 -7.23 1.42 -18.41
C GLN A 146 -6.49 0.12 -18.71
N GLN A 147 -5.69 -0.38 -17.76
CA GLN A 147 -5.02 -1.65 -17.95
C GLN A 147 -6.01 -2.80 -18.09
N GLU A 148 -7.08 -2.79 -17.30
CA GLU A 148 -8.12 -3.80 -17.43
C GLU A 148 -8.78 -3.75 -18.80
N ALA A 149 -9.04 -2.57 -19.31
CA ALA A 149 -9.72 -2.39 -20.59
C ALA A 149 -8.89 -2.89 -21.76
N THR A 150 -7.55 -2.92 -21.62
CA THR A 150 -6.65 -3.34 -22.70
C THR A 150 -6.13 -4.76 -22.53
N ALA A 151 -6.47 -5.41 -21.41
CA ALA A 151 -5.98 -6.76 -21.12
C ALA A 151 -6.72 -7.83 -21.93
#